data_acf923a81229290d7f220bf0e0f542e2
#
_entry.id   acf923a81229290d7f220bf0e0f542e2
#
_cell.length_a   1.000
_cell.length_b   1.000
_cell.length_c   1.000
_cell.angle_alpha   90.00
_cell.angle_beta   90.00
_cell.angle_gamma   90.00
#
_symmetry.space_group_name_H-M   'P 1'
#
loop_
_entity.id
_entity.type
_entity.pdbx_description
1 polymer ?
#
loop_
_entity_poly.entity_id
_entity_poly.type
_entity_poly.pdbx_seq_one_letter_code
_entity_poly.pdbx_strand_id
1 'polypeptide(L)'
;MDEKGTSGELVTEGFEYDGGRQVTVYLPPVRSQAVVFAGDGQLISHWGADLEAADLPPTMIVGVHRSADETLRLHEYSPGFDPQRFAAHEEFFANDVRRWAQSRFGVVMPPERTAVCGVSASGELALAVGLRHPCVYGAVLCASPGGGYRPPDVMPSSLPRAYLVAGTQERFFLGNAKRWAVALRDAGGEVVMTARVGSHGDAFWREEFPLMVAWAFGGKAGRAPSERITGPERGCP
;
A
#
# COMPACT_ATOMS: atom_id res chain seq x y z
N MET A 1 -25.27 25.79 15.84
CA MET A 1 -24.78 24.54 16.48
C MET A 1 -23.69 24.03 15.58
N ASP A 2 -22.45 24.34 15.95
CA ASP A 2 -21.28 23.83 15.18
C ASP A 2 -21.17 22.35 15.48
N GLU A 3 -21.57 21.52 14.52
CA GLU A 3 -21.12 20.13 14.47
C GLU A 3 -19.59 20.16 14.26
N LYS A 4 -18.85 20.12 15.36
CA LYS A 4 -17.44 19.71 15.31
C LYS A 4 -17.44 18.31 14.71
N GLY A 5 -17.17 18.21 13.42
CA GLY A 5 -16.88 16.94 12.77
C GLY A 5 -15.81 16.23 13.60
N THR A 6 -16.13 15.05 14.10
CA THR A 6 -15.14 14.19 14.78
C THR A 6 -14.04 13.90 13.76
N SER A 7 -12.81 14.31 14.07
CA SER A 7 -11.64 13.90 13.27
C SER A 7 -11.34 12.42 13.49
N GLY A 8 -10.68 11.78 12.53
CA GLY A 8 -10.23 10.40 12.67
C GLY A 8 -9.32 10.17 13.86
N GLU A 9 -9.16 8.92 14.26
CA GLU A 9 -8.44 8.48 15.45
C GLU A 9 -7.23 7.63 15.07
N LEU A 10 -6.13 7.77 15.83
CA LEU A 10 -4.96 6.90 15.75
C LEU A 10 -4.94 5.94 16.92
N VAL A 11 -4.86 4.65 16.62
CA VAL A 11 -4.72 3.57 17.61
C VAL A 11 -3.43 2.82 17.35
N THR A 12 -2.56 2.67 18.35
CA THR A 12 -1.30 1.93 18.24
C THR A 12 -1.30 0.73 19.17
N GLU A 13 -0.96 -0.44 18.61
CA GLU A 13 -0.82 -1.70 19.36
C GLU A 13 0.55 -2.35 19.09
N GLY A 14 1.03 -3.13 20.08
CA GLY A 14 2.29 -3.86 20.02
C GLY A 14 2.07 -5.33 19.70
N PHE A 15 2.98 -5.91 18.90
CA PHE A 15 2.99 -7.31 18.51
C PHE A 15 4.29 -7.98 18.98
N GLU A 16 4.20 -9.25 19.36
CA GLU A 16 5.37 -10.10 19.63
C GLU A 16 6.00 -10.58 18.30
N TYR A 17 6.46 -9.63 17.50
CA TYR A 17 7.20 -9.90 16.26
C TYR A 17 8.57 -9.23 16.39
N ASP A 18 9.63 -10.00 16.18
CA ASP A 18 11.02 -9.51 16.14
C ASP A 18 11.41 -8.62 17.35
N GLY A 19 11.11 -9.08 18.56
CA GLY A 19 11.41 -8.35 19.79
C GLY A 19 10.47 -7.19 20.11
N GLY A 20 9.38 -7.08 19.39
CA GLY A 20 8.33 -6.07 19.54
C GLY A 20 8.18 -5.19 18.31
N ARG A 21 7.00 -5.22 17.70
CA ARG A 21 6.68 -4.39 16.55
C ARG A 21 5.37 -3.64 16.80
N GLN A 22 5.36 -2.36 16.51
CA GLN A 22 4.16 -1.54 16.60
C GLN A 22 3.39 -1.52 15.28
N VAL A 23 2.08 -1.44 15.39
CA VAL A 23 1.17 -1.17 14.28
C VAL A 23 0.28 0.00 14.69
N THR A 24 0.27 1.05 13.89
CA THR A 24 -0.62 2.20 14.09
C THR A 24 -1.71 2.18 13.06
N VAL A 25 -2.96 2.22 13.52
CA VAL A 25 -4.13 2.28 12.66
C VAL A 25 -4.75 3.67 12.73
N TYR A 26 -4.96 4.27 11.57
CA TYR A 26 -5.81 5.43 11.43
C TYR A 26 -7.24 4.97 11.14
N LEU A 27 -8.18 5.40 11.95
CA LEU A 27 -9.61 5.15 11.81
C LEU A 27 -10.30 6.43 11.34
N PRO A 28 -10.95 6.46 10.18
CA PRO A 28 -11.73 7.63 9.77
C PRO A 28 -12.94 7.84 10.71
N PRO A 29 -13.48 9.08 10.80
CA PRO A 29 -14.57 9.41 11.74
C PRO A 29 -15.90 8.71 11.43
N VAL A 30 -16.00 8.11 10.26
CA VAL A 30 -17.17 7.34 9.80
C VAL A 30 -16.74 5.96 9.33
N ARG A 31 -17.71 5.08 9.06
CA ARG A 31 -17.42 3.70 8.65
C ARG A 31 -16.50 3.66 7.43
N SER A 32 -15.39 2.94 7.56
CA SER A 32 -14.43 2.74 6.47
C SER A 32 -15.06 2.09 5.24
N GLN A 33 -14.76 2.61 4.07
CA GLN A 33 -15.16 2.09 2.76
C GLN A 33 -13.99 1.47 1.99
N ALA A 34 -12.76 1.69 2.47
CA ALA A 34 -11.54 1.15 1.91
C ALA A 34 -10.50 0.94 3.01
N VAL A 35 -9.46 0.14 2.71
CA VAL A 35 -8.34 -0.10 3.62
C VAL A 35 -7.03 0.00 2.85
N VAL A 36 -6.06 0.70 3.44
CA VAL A 36 -4.67 0.74 2.97
C VAL A 36 -3.79 0.09 4.03
N PHE A 37 -3.08 -0.97 3.68
CA PHE A 37 -2.00 -1.54 4.48
C PHE A 37 -0.69 -0.89 4.08
N ALA A 38 0.11 -0.41 5.01
CA ALA A 38 1.31 0.36 4.72
C ALA A 38 2.53 -0.11 5.53
N GLY A 39 3.68 -0.20 4.87
CA GLY A 39 4.97 -0.18 5.54
C GLY A 39 5.30 1.25 6.00
N ASP A 40 6.36 1.41 6.80
CA ASP A 40 6.68 2.70 7.44
C ASP A 40 5.47 3.32 8.16
N GLY A 41 4.71 2.50 8.88
CA GLY A 41 3.42 2.85 9.49
C GLY A 41 3.50 4.02 10.48
N GLN A 42 4.63 4.21 11.17
CA GLN A 42 4.89 5.36 12.02
C GLN A 42 4.83 6.70 11.26
N LEU A 43 4.89 6.66 9.93
CA LEU A 43 4.79 7.81 9.04
C LEU A 43 3.42 7.85 8.35
N ILE A 44 3.10 6.81 7.57
CA ILE A 44 1.95 6.82 6.66
C ILE A 44 0.61 6.84 7.41
N SER A 45 0.51 6.23 8.59
CA SER A 45 -0.73 6.25 9.39
C SER A 45 -1.15 7.67 9.79
N HIS A 46 -0.21 8.60 9.88
CA HIS A 46 -0.50 10.00 10.23
C HIS A 46 -1.02 10.84 9.06
N TRP A 47 -1.04 10.29 7.84
CA TRP A 47 -1.58 10.99 6.67
C TRP A 47 -3.10 10.81 6.51
N GLY A 48 -3.76 10.14 7.45
CA GLY A 48 -5.21 9.93 7.41
C GLY A 48 -6.02 11.22 7.36
N ALA A 49 -5.60 12.26 8.09
CA ALA A 49 -6.25 13.56 8.06
C ALA A 49 -6.18 14.25 6.68
N ASP A 50 -5.15 13.95 5.88
CA ASP A 50 -5.02 14.49 4.52
C ASP A 50 -6.06 13.87 3.58
N LEU A 51 -6.49 12.61 3.83
CA LEU A 51 -7.56 11.96 3.09
C LEU A 51 -8.93 12.58 3.41
N GLU A 52 -9.17 12.94 4.68
CA GLU A 52 -10.40 13.65 5.07
C GLU A 52 -10.46 15.03 4.40
N ALA A 53 -9.34 15.78 4.44
CA ALA A 53 -9.25 17.10 3.83
C ALA A 53 -9.45 17.08 2.31
N ALA A 54 -9.14 15.94 1.66
CA ALA A 54 -9.31 15.74 0.22
C ALA A 54 -10.70 15.20 -0.18
N ASP A 55 -11.63 15.05 0.79
CA ASP A 55 -13.01 14.53 0.57
C ASP A 55 -13.01 13.16 -0.16
N LEU A 56 -12.10 12.28 0.26
CA LEU A 56 -11.96 10.94 -0.30
C LEU A 56 -12.84 9.93 0.45
N PRO A 57 -13.12 8.76 -0.17
CA PRO A 57 -13.82 7.69 0.53
C PRO A 57 -13.17 7.37 1.87
N PRO A 58 -13.94 7.27 2.96
CA PRO A 58 -13.42 6.97 4.29
C PRO A 58 -12.52 5.74 4.27
N THR A 59 -11.22 5.95 4.48
CA THR A 59 -10.19 4.92 4.31
C THR A 59 -9.46 4.67 5.62
N MET A 60 -9.49 3.44 6.10
CA MET A 60 -8.65 2.98 7.21
C MET A 60 -7.22 2.78 6.71
N ILE A 61 -6.24 3.24 7.49
CA ILE A 61 -4.83 2.96 7.22
C ILE A 61 -4.28 2.06 8.31
N VAL A 62 -3.75 0.90 7.94
CA VAL A 62 -3.11 -0.06 8.85
C VAL A 62 -1.62 0.00 8.59
N GLY A 63 -0.89 0.73 9.41
CA GLY A 63 0.52 1.01 9.23
C GLY A 63 1.42 0.17 10.13
N VAL A 64 2.18 -0.74 9.55
CA VAL A 64 3.21 -1.52 10.25
C VAL A 64 4.46 -0.68 10.39
N HIS A 65 4.91 -0.46 11.63
CA HIS A 65 6.15 0.29 11.88
C HIS A 65 7.35 -0.47 11.36
N ARG A 66 8.35 0.26 10.88
CA ARG A 66 9.62 -0.32 10.48
C ARG A 66 10.46 -0.74 11.68
N SER A 67 11.45 -1.57 11.47
CA SER A 67 12.55 -1.76 12.41
C SER A 67 13.27 -0.42 12.66
N ALA A 68 13.74 -0.21 13.89
CA ALA A 68 14.63 0.92 14.22
C ALA A 68 16.04 0.75 13.61
N ASP A 69 16.44 -0.48 13.32
CA ASP A 69 17.67 -0.80 12.61
C ASP A 69 17.43 -0.68 11.10
N GLU A 70 18.13 0.24 10.44
CA GLU A 70 17.98 0.50 9.00
C GLU A 70 18.40 -0.69 8.13
N THR A 71 19.35 -1.51 8.55
CA THR A 71 19.74 -2.72 7.82
C THR A 71 18.64 -3.76 7.88
N LEU A 72 18.10 -4.02 9.07
CA LEU A 72 16.97 -4.92 9.24
C LEU A 72 15.73 -4.41 8.49
N ARG A 73 15.46 -3.10 8.49
CA ARG A 73 14.39 -2.51 7.69
C ARG A 73 14.52 -2.84 6.21
N LEU A 74 15.72 -2.69 5.64
CA LEU A 74 15.95 -3.01 4.22
C LEU A 74 15.74 -4.50 3.94
N HIS A 75 16.19 -5.38 4.84
CA HIS A 75 16.03 -6.82 4.73
C HIS A 75 14.55 -7.24 4.84
N GLU A 76 13.77 -6.59 5.71
CA GLU A 76 12.34 -6.83 5.84
C GLU A 76 11.52 -6.33 4.66
N TYR A 77 11.98 -5.28 3.99
CA TYR A 77 11.20 -4.61 2.95
C TYR A 77 11.56 -5.05 1.52
N SER A 78 12.72 -5.70 1.35
CA SER A 78 13.15 -6.11 0.02
C SER A 78 13.58 -7.58 -0.03
N PRO A 79 12.88 -8.41 -0.82
CA PRO A 79 13.27 -9.81 -1.02
C PRO A 79 14.62 -9.96 -1.73
N GLY A 80 15.14 -8.89 -2.34
CA GLY A 80 16.43 -8.90 -3.01
C GLY A 80 17.63 -8.76 -2.07
N PHE A 81 17.43 -8.27 -0.83
CA PHE A 81 18.49 -8.17 0.17
C PHE A 81 18.57 -9.40 1.07
N ASP A 82 17.43 -9.82 1.63
CA ASP A 82 17.33 -11.01 2.48
C ASP A 82 15.98 -11.69 2.26
N PRO A 83 15.92 -12.73 1.42
CA PRO A 83 14.66 -13.41 1.11
C PRO A 83 13.99 -14.07 2.32
N GLN A 84 14.77 -14.54 3.31
CA GLN A 84 14.23 -15.21 4.49
C GLN A 84 13.63 -14.20 5.47
N ARG A 85 14.35 -13.10 5.70
CA ARG A 85 13.87 -12.02 6.55
C ARG A 85 12.63 -11.36 5.94
N PHE A 86 12.64 -11.12 4.64
CA PHE A 86 11.49 -10.63 3.91
C PHE A 86 10.28 -11.57 4.05
N ALA A 87 10.45 -12.89 3.88
CA ALA A 87 9.36 -13.84 3.98
C ALA A 87 8.72 -13.86 5.38
N ALA A 88 9.53 -13.76 6.45
CA ALA A 88 9.02 -13.65 7.81
C ALA A 88 8.23 -12.36 8.02
N HIS A 89 8.72 -11.23 7.47
CA HIS A 89 8.01 -9.96 7.54
C HIS A 89 6.74 -9.94 6.69
N GLU A 90 6.77 -10.56 5.50
CA GLU A 90 5.61 -10.72 4.64
C GLU A 90 4.48 -11.50 5.32
N GLU A 91 4.82 -12.62 6.00
CA GLU A 91 3.84 -13.41 6.78
C GLU A 91 3.20 -12.57 7.89
N PHE A 92 4.03 -11.87 8.67
CA PHE A 92 3.55 -10.95 9.69
C PHE A 92 2.64 -9.86 9.13
N PHE A 93 3.09 -9.17 8.06
CA PHE A 93 2.38 -8.06 7.44
C PHE A 93 1.06 -8.50 6.79
N ALA A 94 1.13 -9.49 5.89
CA ALA A 94 0.00 -9.88 5.05
C ALA A 94 -1.00 -10.79 5.74
N ASN A 95 -0.60 -11.53 6.79
CA ASN A 95 -1.45 -12.47 7.49
C ASN A 95 -1.76 -12.04 8.92
N ASP A 96 -0.75 -11.87 9.79
CA ASP A 96 -1.01 -11.61 11.21
C ASP A 96 -1.65 -10.25 11.43
N VAL A 97 -1.05 -9.19 10.91
CA VAL A 97 -1.55 -7.83 11.04
C VAL A 97 -2.91 -7.68 10.34
N ARG A 98 -3.09 -8.28 9.18
CA ARG A 98 -4.37 -8.22 8.46
C ARG A 98 -5.48 -8.91 9.25
N ARG A 99 -5.26 -10.15 9.74
CA ARG A 99 -6.24 -10.88 10.56
C ARG A 99 -6.58 -10.13 11.84
N TRP A 100 -5.56 -9.58 12.50
CA TRP A 100 -5.77 -8.76 13.68
C TRP A 100 -6.62 -7.53 13.38
N ALA A 101 -6.28 -6.75 12.33
CA ALA A 101 -7.03 -5.56 11.97
C ALA A 101 -8.50 -5.88 11.64
N GLN A 102 -8.75 -6.98 10.92
CA GLN A 102 -10.10 -7.45 10.63
C GLN A 102 -10.87 -7.81 11.89
N SER A 103 -10.26 -8.55 12.82
CA SER A 103 -10.88 -8.95 14.08
C SER A 103 -11.11 -7.76 15.01
N ARG A 104 -10.13 -6.87 15.11
CA ARG A 104 -10.13 -5.74 16.06
C ARG A 104 -11.09 -4.62 15.68
N PHE A 105 -11.19 -4.32 14.39
CA PHE A 105 -11.97 -3.18 13.87
C PHE A 105 -13.20 -3.62 13.05
N GLY A 106 -13.41 -4.91 12.85
CA GLY A 106 -14.56 -5.44 12.10
C GLY A 106 -14.57 -5.05 10.62
N VAL A 107 -13.41 -4.68 10.06
CA VAL A 107 -13.29 -4.16 8.69
C VAL A 107 -12.74 -5.26 7.78
N VAL A 108 -13.62 -5.85 6.97
CA VAL A 108 -13.26 -6.80 5.92
C VAL A 108 -13.63 -6.16 4.59
N MET A 109 -12.63 -5.94 3.74
CA MET A 109 -12.82 -5.33 2.43
C MET A 109 -12.41 -6.30 1.32
N PRO A 110 -13.12 -6.27 0.17
CA PRO A 110 -12.69 -7.04 -1.01
C PRO A 110 -11.42 -6.42 -1.61
N PRO A 111 -10.70 -7.14 -2.48
CA PRO A 111 -9.47 -6.65 -3.09
C PRO A 111 -9.59 -5.27 -3.74
N GLU A 112 -10.72 -4.98 -4.39
CA GLU A 112 -10.98 -3.70 -5.05
C GLU A 112 -11.07 -2.50 -4.09
N ARG A 113 -11.20 -2.78 -2.79
CA ARG A 113 -11.24 -1.80 -1.69
C ARG A 113 -10.07 -1.96 -0.73
N THR A 114 -9.06 -2.76 -1.10
CA THR A 114 -7.85 -2.99 -0.31
C THR A 114 -6.61 -2.67 -1.13
N ALA A 115 -5.76 -1.81 -0.61
CA ALA A 115 -4.47 -1.49 -1.21
C ALA A 115 -3.32 -1.79 -0.26
N VAL A 116 -2.14 -2.03 -0.84
CA VAL A 116 -0.87 -1.97 -0.12
C VAL A 116 -0.10 -0.73 -0.57
N CYS A 117 0.47 0.00 0.41
CA CYS A 117 1.16 1.26 0.18
C CYS A 117 2.58 1.23 0.76
N GLY A 118 3.49 1.91 0.10
CA GLY A 118 4.83 2.11 0.62
C GLY A 118 5.59 3.21 -0.10
N VAL A 119 6.62 3.72 0.59
CA VAL A 119 7.49 4.79 0.11
C VAL A 119 8.95 4.37 0.26
N SER A 120 9.81 4.73 -0.68
CA SER A 120 11.24 4.35 -0.63
C SER A 120 11.42 2.82 -0.51
N ALA A 121 12.07 2.34 0.53
CA ALA A 121 12.21 0.89 0.78
C ALA A 121 10.87 0.21 1.02
N SER A 122 9.91 0.82 1.74
CA SER A 122 8.58 0.22 1.89
C SER A 122 7.77 0.23 0.59
N GLY A 123 8.17 1.01 -0.42
CA GLY A 123 7.67 0.89 -1.79
C GLY A 123 8.03 -0.46 -2.43
N GLU A 124 9.20 -1.02 -2.09
CA GLU A 124 9.59 -2.37 -2.51
C GLU A 124 8.74 -3.44 -1.82
N LEU A 125 8.48 -3.29 -0.51
CA LEU A 125 7.54 -4.14 0.23
C LEU A 125 6.17 -4.12 -0.43
N ALA A 126 5.63 -2.93 -0.73
CA ALA A 126 4.31 -2.79 -1.35
C ALA A 126 4.23 -3.49 -2.72
N LEU A 127 5.27 -3.36 -3.54
CA LEU A 127 5.36 -4.05 -4.84
C LEU A 127 5.44 -5.57 -4.66
N ALA A 128 6.29 -6.06 -3.75
CA ALA A 128 6.46 -7.49 -3.53
C ALA A 128 5.19 -8.14 -2.95
N VAL A 129 4.64 -7.57 -1.89
CA VAL A 129 3.44 -8.08 -1.22
C VAL A 129 2.22 -7.99 -2.14
N GLY A 130 2.05 -6.87 -2.87
CA GLY A 130 0.95 -6.72 -3.82
C GLY A 130 0.98 -7.77 -4.93
N LEU A 131 2.15 -8.06 -5.49
CA LEU A 131 2.31 -9.07 -6.54
C LEU A 131 2.11 -10.50 -6.03
N ARG A 132 2.45 -10.78 -4.77
CA ARG A 132 2.34 -12.12 -4.18
C ARG A 132 0.94 -12.40 -3.62
N HIS A 133 0.18 -11.36 -3.25
CA HIS A 133 -1.15 -11.47 -2.66
C HIS A 133 -2.23 -10.70 -3.44
N PRO A 134 -2.38 -10.90 -4.77
CA PRO A 134 -3.34 -10.15 -5.59
C PRO A 134 -4.81 -10.41 -5.22
N CYS A 135 -5.08 -11.52 -4.52
CA CYS A 135 -6.42 -11.84 -3.99
C CYS A 135 -6.76 -11.03 -2.72
N VAL A 136 -5.78 -10.35 -2.13
CA VAL A 136 -5.95 -9.48 -0.96
C VAL A 136 -5.87 -8.01 -1.36
N TYR A 137 -4.83 -7.67 -2.12
CA TYR A 137 -4.53 -6.29 -2.49
C TYR A 137 -4.86 -6.05 -3.97
N GLY A 138 -5.99 -5.41 -4.24
CA GLY A 138 -6.37 -5.04 -5.61
C GLY A 138 -5.61 -3.83 -6.16
N ALA A 139 -4.88 -3.10 -5.31
CA ALA A 139 -4.05 -1.99 -5.73
C ALA A 139 -2.72 -1.92 -4.96
N VAL A 140 -1.66 -1.51 -5.67
CA VAL A 140 -0.35 -1.14 -5.14
C VAL A 140 -0.17 0.37 -5.28
N LEU A 141 0.10 1.06 -4.18
CA LEU A 141 0.39 2.48 -4.11
C LEU A 141 1.87 2.65 -3.73
N CYS A 142 2.69 3.05 -4.68
CA CYS A 142 4.14 3.04 -4.49
C CYS A 142 4.77 4.39 -4.88
N ALA A 143 5.37 5.07 -3.91
CA ALA A 143 6.13 6.27 -4.16
C ALA A 143 7.62 6.03 -4.00
N SER A 144 8.41 6.49 -4.99
CA SER A 144 9.86 6.49 -4.95
C SER A 144 10.49 5.13 -4.58
N PRO A 145 10.15 4.01 -5.25
CA PRO A 145 10.66 2.69 -4.87
C PRO A 145 12.18 2.62 -4.90
N GLY A 146 12.77 1.96 -3.90
CA GLY A 146 14.18 1.64 -3.85
C GLY A 146 14.65 0.71 -4.98
N GLY A 147 15.86 0.19 -4.88
CA GLY A 147 16.46 -0.63 -5.93
C GLY A 147 16.82 -2.06 -5.52
N GLY A 148 16.49 -2.45 -4.30
CA GLY A 148 16.76 -3.78 -3.76
C GLY A 148 15.79 -4.86 -4.28
N TYR A 149 14.59 -4.46 -4.68
CA TYR A 149 13.66 -5.34 -5.37
C TYR A 149 13.43 -4.87 -6.81
N ARG A 150 13.64 -5.78 -7.74
CA ARG A 150 13.45 -5.53 -9.17
C ARG A 150 12.30 -6.34 -9.72
N PRO A 151 11.67 -5.90 -10.82
CA PRO A 151 10.67 -6.72 -11.50
C PRO A 151 11.20 -8.13 -11.74
N PRO A 152 10.45 -9.17 -11.37
CA PRO A 152 10.85 -10.56 -11.66
C PRO A 152 10.81 -10.83 -13.16
N ASP A 153 11.64 -11.78 -13.63
CA ASP A 153 11.67 -12.18 -15.05
C ASP A 153 10.32 -12.72 -15.53
N VAL A 154 9.56 -13.34 -14.64
CA VAL A 154 8.21 -13.86 -14.90
C VAL A 154 7.24 -13.18 -13.92
N MET A 155 6.37 -12.35 -14.46
CA MET A 155 5.32 -11.72 -13.67
C MET A 155 4.20 -12.72 -13.30
N PRO A 156 3.54 -12.56 -12.15
CA PRO A 156 2.36 -13.34 -11.80
C PRO A 156 1.24 -13.18 -12.85
N SER A 157 0.45 -14.23 -13.04
CA SER A 157 -0.69 -14.23 -13.98
C SER A 157 -1.83 -13.30 -13.56
N SER A 158 -1.93 -12.96 -12.28
CA SER A 158 -2.86 -11.98 -11.74
C SER A 158 -2.07 -10.81 -11.17
N LEU A 159 -2.35 -9.61 -11.63
CA LEU A 159 -1.66 -8.39 -11.21
C LEU A 159 -2.63 -7.46 -10.49
N PRO A 160 -2.24 -6.83 -9.36
CA PRO A 160 -2.96 -5.70 -8.81
C PRO A 160 -2.83 -4.51 -9.76
N ARG A 161 -3.77 -3.57 -9.69
CA ARG A 161 -3.57 -2.25 -10.31
C ARG A 161 -2.43 -1.55 -9.59
N ALA A 162 -1.64 -0.74 -10.29
CA ALA A 162 -0.48 -0.08 -9.69
C ALA A 162 -0.46 1.43 -9.96
N TYR A 163 -0.31 2.22 -8.91
CA TYR A 163 0.03 3.63 -9.01
C TYR A 163 1.47 3.83 -8.54
N LEU A 164 2.31 4.29 -9.45
CA LEU A 164 3.72 4.55 -9.20
C LEU A 164 3.98 6.05 -9.36
N VAL A 165 4.69 6.65 -8.43
CA VAL A 165 5.11 8.05 -8.51
C VAL A 165 6.53 8.22 -8.01
N ALA A 166 7.27 9.16 -8.59
CA ALA A 166 8.56 9.59 -8.06
C ALA A 166 8.84 11.05 -8.44
N GLY A 167 9.64 11.70 -7.64
CA GLY A 167 10.06 13.09 -7.85
C GLY A 167 11.07 13.23 -8.99
N THR A 168 10.97 14.34 -9.73
CA THR A 168 11.93 14.62 -10.83
C THR A 168 13.34 14.94 -10.32
N GLN A 169 13.48 15.27 -9.03
CA GLN A 169 14.76 15.58 -8.39
C GLN A 169 15.44 14.34 -7.78
N GLU A 170 14.79 13.18 -7.78
CA GLU A 170 15.30 11.89 -7.26
C GLU A 170 15.54 10.87 -8.39
N ARG A 171 16.51 11.14 -9.27
CA ARG A 171 16.74 10.37 -10.51
C ARG A 171 16.82 8.87 -10.33
N PHE A 172 17.45 8.38 -9.25
CA PHE A 172 17.57 6.95 -8.97
C PHE A 172 16.19 6.30 -8.74
N PHE A 173 15.39 6.86 -7.86
CA PHE A 173 14.05 6.36 -7.53
C PHE A 173 13.07 6.51 -8.70
N LEU A 174 13.16 7.62 -9.43
CA LEU A 174 12.39 7.82 -10.66
C LEU A 174 12.73 6.76 -11.72
N GLY A 175 14.00 6.41 -11.85
CA GLY A 175 14.44 5.34 -12.74
C GLY A 175 13.86 3.99 -12.34
N ASN A 176 13.80 3.68 -11.04
CA ASN A 176 13.21 2.45 -10.53
C ASN A 176 11.69 2.43 -10.73
N ALA A 177 10.97 3.51 -10.43
CA ALA A 177 9.54 3.62 -10.65
C ALA A 177 9.17 3.40 -12.13
N LYS A 178 9.92 4.01 -13.06
CA LYS A 178 9.74 3.81 -14.50
C LYS A 178 9.98 2.36 -14.92
N ARG A 179 11.02 1.71 -14.39
CA ARG A 179 11.32 0.30 -14.67
C ARG A 179 10.17 -0.61 -14.25
N TRP A 180 9.64 -0.42 -13.05
CA TRP A 180 8.48 -1.14 -12.56
C TRP A 180 7.24 -0.90 -13.42
N ALA A 181 6.98 0.35 -13.80
CA ALA A 181 5.83 0.70 -14.63
C ALA A 181 5.89 0.02 -16.01
N VAL A 182 7.06 -0.05 -16.62
CA VAL A 182 7.27 -0.76 -17.90
C VAL A 182 6.98 -2.24 -17.71
N ALA A 183 7.64 -2.89 -16.75
CA ALA A 183 7.49 -4.33 -16.53
C ALA A 183 6.06 -4.76 -16.22
N LEU A 184 5.33 -3.98 -15.40
CA LEU A 184 3.92 -4.26 -15.08
C LEU A 184 3.01 -4.08 -16.30
N ARG A 185 3.23 -3.03 -17.14
CA ARG A 185 2.46 -2.82 -18.37
C ARG A 185 2.71 -3.91 -19.40
N ASP A 186 3.97 -4.30 -19.59
CA ASP A 186 4.36 -5.37 -20.52
C ASP A 186 3.71 -6.71 -20.13
N ALA A 187 3.46 -6.91 -18.84
CA ALA A 187 2.71 -8.05 -18.32
C ALA A 187 1.17 -7.87 -18.36
N GLY A 188 0.65 -6.80 -18.95
CA GLY A 188 -0.79 -6.54 -19.09
C GLY A 188 -1.44 -5.89 -17.87
N GLY A 189 -0.68 -5.38 -16.90
CA GLY A 189 -1.18 -4.71 -15.71
C GLY A 189 -1.74 -3.30 -15.99
N GLU A 190 -2.76 -2.90 -15.23
CA GLU A 190 -3.25 -1.52 -15.20
C GLU A 190 -2.30 -0.66 -14.37
N VAL A 191 -1.59 0.28 -15.00
CA VAL A 191 -0.52 1.04 -14.35
C VAL A 191 -0.62 2.53 -14.66
N VAL A 192 -0.70 3.34 -13.59
CA VAL A 192 -0.41 4.76 -13.62
C VAL A 192 1.05 4.97 -13.19
N MET A 193 1.79 5.76 -13.95
CA MET A 193 3.14 6.22 -13.58
C MET A 193 3.23 7.72 -13.79
N THR A 194 3.50 8.45 -12.73
CA THR A 194 3.68 9.90 -12.76
C THR A 194 5.08 10.31 -12.30
N ALA A 195 5.61 11.37 -12.90
CA ALA A 195 6.81 12.05 -12.44
C ALA A 195 6.41 13.48 -12.07
N ARG A 196 6.57 13.86 -10.80
CA ARG A 196 6.17 15.17 -10.30
C ARG A 196 7.38 15.93 -9.76
N VAL A 197 7.29 17.25 -9.76
CA VAL A 197 8.37 18.08 -9.19
C VAL A 197 8.44 17.82 -7.70
N GLY A 198 9.59 17.32 -7.24
CA GLY A 198 9.80 16.95 -5.84
C GLY A 198 11.10 16.18 -5.66
N SER A 199 11.51 16.04 -4.42
CA SER A 199 12.67 15.28 -3.97
C SER A 199 12.23 14.15 -3.05
N HIS A 200 13.15 13.22 -2.81
CA HIS A 200 12.93 12.09 -1.90
C HIS A 200 12.66 12.57 -0.47
N GLY A 201 11.50 12.23 0.08
CA GLY A 201 11.18 12.57 1.47
C GLY A 201 9.69 12.71 1.77
N ASP A 202 9.41 12.84 3.05
CA ASP A 202 8.07 12.82 3.64
C ASP A 202 7.11 13.84 3.01
N ALA A 203 7.53 15.09 2.84
CA ALA A 203 6.67 16.14 2.28
C ALA A 203 6.13 15.77 0.88
N PHE A 204 7.01 15.25 0.00
CA PHE A 204 6.62 14.80 -1.33
C PHE A 204 5.64 13.63 -1.28
N TRP A 205 5.95 12.61 -0.46
CA TRP A 205 5.11 11.41 -0.36
C TRP A 205 3.75 11.68 0.25
N ARG A 206 3.70 12.57 1.25
CA ARG A 206 2.46 12.99 1.91
C ARG A 206 1.52 13.73 0.94
N GLU A 207 2.06 14.58 0.08
CA GLU A 207 1.29 15.27 -0.96
C GLU A 207 0.75 14.30 -2.02
N GLU A 208 1.50 13.23 -2.35
CA GLU A 208 1.09 12.24 -3.34
C GLU A 208 0.09 11.21 -2.81
N PHE A 209 0.09 10.93 -1.52
CA PHE A 209 -0.74 9.87 -0.93
C PHE A 209 -2.25 10.04 -1.19
N PRO A 210 -2.88 11.21 -0.99
CA PRO A 210 -4.29 11.41 -1.33
C PRO A 210 -4.59 11.18 -2.83
N LEU A 211 -3.68 11.53 -3.73
CA LEU A 211 -3.83 11.30 -5.17
C LEU A 211 -3.83 9.80 -5.51
N MET A 212 -2.96 9.04 -4.86
CA MET A 212 -2.89 7.58 -5.00
C MET A 212 -4.18 6.91 -4.49
N VAL A 213 -4.67 7.33 -3.31
CA VAL A 213 -5.91 6.82 -2.71
C VAL A 213 -7.13 7.22 -3.55
N ALA A 214 -7.18 8.45 -4.07
CA ALA A 214 -8.22 8.91 -4.98
C ALA A 214 -8.29 8.04 -6.25
N TRP A 215 -7.15 7.73 -6.82
CA TRP A 215 -7.08 6.83 -7.99
C TRP A 215 -7.54 5.41 -7.65
N ALA A 216 -7.13 4.87 -6.50
CA ALA A 216 -7.48 3.52 -6.10
C ALA A 216 -8.97 3.35 -5.77
N PHE A 217 -9.57 4.33 -5.08
CA PHE A 217 -10.89 4.18 -4.47
C PHE A 217 -11.89 5.29 -4.82
N GLY A 218 -11.46 6.42 -5.42
CA GLY A 218 -12.28 7.58 -5.73
C GLY A 218 -13.14 7.45 -6.99
N GLY A 219 -13.12 6.32 -7.69
CA GLY A 219 -13.94 6.11 -8.89
C GLY A 219 -15.43 6.17 -8.56
N LYS A 220 -16.20 6.91 -9.36
CA LYS A 220 -17.67 7.02 -9.28
C LYS A 220 -18.27 5.63 -9.06
N ALA A 221 -19.01 5.47 -7.96
CA ALA A 221 -20.01 4.42 -7.84
C ALA A 221 -20.96 4.56 -9.05
N GLY A 222 -20.77 3.74 -10.10
CA GLY A 222 -21.61 3.85 -11.28
C GLY A 222 -21.00 3.40 -12.60
N ARG A 223 -20.09 2.44 -12.60
CA ARG A 223 -19.94 1.62 -13.80
C ARG A 223 -20.59 0.28 -13.49
N ALA A 224 -21.79 0.09 -14.04
CA ALA A 224 -22.44 -1.20 -14.05
C ALA A 224 -21.46 -2.27 -14.53
N PRO A 225 -21.49 -3.50 -13.97
CA PRO A 225 -20.66 -4.58 -14.45
C PRO A 225 -21.00 -4.78 -15.93
N SER A 226 -20.03 -4.51 -16.81
CA SER A 226 -20.08 -5.06 -18.16
C SER A 226 -20.18 -6.57 -17.97
N GLU A 227 -21.16 -7.19 -18.62
CA GLU A 227 -21.43 -8.62 -18.62
C GLU A 227 -20.12 -9.40 -18.69
N ARG A 228 -19.72 -9.98 -17.55
CA ARG A 228 -18.61 -10.94 -17.52
C ARG A 228 -19.15 -12.22 -18.13
N ILE A 229 -18.59 -12.60 -19.24
CA ILE A 229 -18.62 -13.99 -19.73
C ILE A 229 -18.08 -14.83 -18.57
N THR A 230 -18.94 -15.65 -17.98
CA THR A 230 -18.61 -16.56 -16.88
C THR A 230 -17.65 -17.62 -17.37
N GLY A 231 -16.35 -17.36 -17.18
CA GLY A 231 -15.33 -18.41 -17.16
C GLY A 231 -15.30 -19.04 -15.76
N PRO A 232 -14.82 -20.29 -15.60
CA PRO A 232 -14.85 -20.98 -14.32
C PRO A 232 -14.08 -20.21 -13.27
N GLU A 233 -14.72 -19.96 -12.12
CA GLU A 233 -14.12 -19.37 -10.92
C GLU A 233 -12.88 -20.17 -10.53
N ARG A 234 -11.70 -19.59 -10.73
CA ARG A 234 -10.46 -20.11 -10.16
C ARG A 234 -10.39 -19.58 -8.74
N GLY A 235 -10.71 -20.45 -7.77
CA GLY A 235 -10.57 -20.16 -6.36
C GLY A 235 -9.14 -19.71 -6.04
N CYS A 236 -9.01 -18.64 -5.27
CA CYS A 236 -7.78 -18.29 -4.57
C CYS A 236 -7.51 -19.34 -3.49
N PRO A 237 -6.27 -19.83 -3.32
CA PRO A 237 -5.87 -20.72 -2.24
C PRO A 237 -6.00 -20.09 -0.86
#